data_74abea8f5bb21fc8676204a63a6fe9f2
#
_entry.id   74abea8f5bb21fc8676204a63a6fe9f2
#
_cell.length_a   1.000
_cell.length_b   1.000
_cell.length_c   1.000
_cell.angle_alpha   90.00
_cell.angle_beta   90.00
_cell.angle_gamma   90.00
#
_symmetry.space_group_name_H-M   'P 1'
#
loop_
_entity.id
_entity.type
_entity.pdbx_description
1 polymer ?
#
loop_
_entity_poly.entity_id
_entity_poly.type
_entity_poly.pdbx_seq_one_letter_code
_entity_poly.pdbx_strand_id
1 'polypeptide(L)'
;MDLPFHGKARGVEVADFEETAQYLARQIQSAVKNEPYFLVGYSLGGRLALYYALVSKVEKGNLQGIILEGANFGLKTEREKKARLENDKRWAQRFIDEPAEKVLDDWYQQGVFSHLTATQRMALIEKRKTNCGANIGKMLLATSLAKQPDFSEKVRSNSLPFFYFCGERDDKFQTLARSMTLPFISIPHAGHNAHSENPVFFAQKLEHLILEIAPSAEKC
;
A
#
# COMPACT_ATOMS: atom_id res chain seq x y z
N MET A 1 -6.26 7.44 6.11
CA MET A 1 -7.24 6.67 6.94
C MET A 1 -6.54 5.48 7.60
N ASP A 2 -7.00 5.04 8.77
CA ASP A 2 -6.47 3.84 9.41
C ASP A 2 -7.07 2.60 8.77
N LEU A 3 -6.23 1.58 8.53
CA LEU A 3 -6.69 0.28 8.05
C LEU A 3 -7.33 -0.52 9.21
N PRO A 4 -8.18 -1.54 8.92
CA PRO A 4 -8.65 -2.47 9.94
C PRO A 4 -7.50 -2.96 10.82
N PHE A 5 -7.78 -3.25 12.08
CA PHE A 5 -6.80 -3.64 13.10
C PHE A 5 -5.79 -2.56 13.52
N HIS A 6 -5.80 -1.35 12.93
CA HIS A 6 -4.81 -0.31 13.21
C HIS A 6 -5.45 0.99 13.71
N GLY A 7 -4.71 1.75 14.51
CA GLY A 7 -5.07 3.09 14.95
C GLY A 7 -6.48 3.19 15.52
N LYS A 8 -7.30 4.09 14.98
CA LYS A 8 -8.72 4.25 15.38
C LYS A 8 -9.60 3.09 14.92
N ALA A 9 -9.15 2.31 13.93
CA ALA A 9 -9.84 1.11 13.42
C ALA A 9 -9.32 -0.20 14.06
N ARG A 10 -8.62 -0.13 15.19
CA ARG A 10 -8.03 -1.31 15.87
C ARG A 10 -9.03 -2.40 16.25
N GLY A 11 -10.29 -2.04 16.45
CA GLY A 11 -11.38 -2.98 16.77
C GLY A 11 -12.18 -3.45 15.55
N VAL A 12 -11.84 -2.98 14.35
CA VAL A 12 -12.47 -3.44 13.11
C VAL A 12 -11.74 -4.70 12.64
N GLU A 13 -12.46 -5.81 12.59
CA GLU A 13 -11.94 -7.09 12.10
C GLU A 13 -12.37 -7.33 10.67
N VAL A 14 -11.48 -7.93 9.88
CA VAL A 14 -11.72 -8.33 8.49
C VAL A 14 -11.03 -9.68 8.24
N ALA A 15 -11.65 -10.52 7.41
CA ALA A 15 -11.13 -11.84 7.09
C ALA A 15 -10.26 -11.85 5.81
N ASP A 16 -10.51 -10.89 4.88
CA ASP A 16 -9.90 -10.90 3.56
C ASP A 16 -9.83 -9.51 2.90
N PHE A 17 -9.43 -9.51 1.63
CA PHE A 17 -9.39 -8.31 0.79
C PHE A 17 -10.77 -7.70 0.53
N GLU A 18 -11.81 -8.51 0.37
CA GLU A 18 -13.15 -8.01 0.04
C GLU A 18 -13.78 -7.28 1.25
N GLU A 19 -13.69 -7.86 2.43
CA GLU A 19 -14.15 -7.20 3.66
C GLU A 19 -13.35 -5.92 3.95
N THR A 20 -12.04 -5.96 3.66
CA THR A 20 -11.18 -4.77 3.75
C THR A 20 -11.63 -3.69 2.76
N ALA A 21 -11.94 -4.06 1.51
CA ALA A 21 -12.43 -3.12 0.50
C ALA A 21 -13.79 -2.52 0.88
N GLN A 22 -14.68 -3.31 1.46
CA GLN A 22 -15.97 -2.82 1.99
C GLN A 22 -15.77 -1.80 3.12
N TYR A 23 -14.84 -2.07 4.04
CA TYR A 23 -14.47 -1.09 5.06
C TYR A 23 -13.94 0.19 4.44
N LEU A 24 -12.98 0.09 3.50
CA LEU A 24 -12.40 1.25 2.81
C LEU A 24 -13.46 2.06 2.08
N ALA A 25 -14.39 1.41 1.38
CA ALA A 25 -15.49 2.07 0.67
C ALA A 25 -16.29 2.98 1.59
N ARG A 26 -16.68 2.48 2.78
CA ARG A 26 -17.41 3.27 3.77
C ARG A 26 -16.61 4.48 4.26
N GLN A 27 -15.30 4.29 4.50
CA GLN A 27 -14.42 5.39 4.95
C GLN A 27 -14.23 6.44 3.86
N ILE A 28 -14.00 6.01 2.62
CA ILE A 28 -13.85 6.89 1.45
C ILE A 28 -15.15 7.66 1.22
N GLN A 29 -16.28 6.99 1.13
CA GLN A 29 -17.57 7.63 0.91
C GLN A 29 -17.89 8.68 1.99
N SER A 30 -17.59 8.38 3.26
CA SER A 30 -17.76 9.34 4.35
C SER A 30 -16.87 10.57 4.21
N ALA A 31 -15.65 10.40 3.69
CA ALA A 31 -14.67 11.48 3.55
C ALA A 31 -14.91 12.36 2.31
N VAL A 32 -15.16 11.73 1.15
CA VAL A 32 -15.24 12.43 -0.14
C VAL A 32 -16.68 12.70 -0.59
N LYS A 33 -17.65 11.99 -0.02
CA LYS A 33 -19.05 12.05 -0.45
C LYS A 33 -19.17 11.76 -1.95
N ASN A 34 -19.55 12.75 -2.76
CA ASN A 34 -19.66 12.66 -4.21
C ASN A 34 -18.57 13.41 -4.96
N GLU A 35 -17.62 14.01 -4.24
CA GLU A 35 -16.53 14.78 -4.87
C GLU A 35 -15.57 13.85 -5.62
N PRO A 36 -14.96 14.35 -6.72
CA PRO A 36 -13.91 13.62 -7.40
C PRO A 36 -12.72 13.40 -6.46
N TYR A 37 -12.12 12.21 -6.52
CA TYR A 37 -10.99 11.91 -5.66
C TYR A 37 -9.96 10.99 -6.34
N PHE A 38 -8.72 11.11 -5.89
CA PHE A 38 -7.64 10.17 -6.17
C PHE A 38 -7.36 9.33 -4.93
N LEU A 39 -7.02 8.06 -5.15
CA LEU A 39 -6.66 7.16 -4.06
C LEU A 39 -5.15 6.91 -4.07
N VAL A 40 -4.47 7.34 -3.02
CA VAL A 40 -3.03 7.11 -2.83
C VAL A 40 -2.81 5.95 -1.89
N GLY A 41 -2.03 4.96 -2.31
CA GLY A 41 -1.77 3.78 -1.50
C GLY A 41 -0.30 3.38 -1.46
N TYR A 42 0.26 3.31 -0.23
CA TYR A 42 1.61 2.85 0.02
C TYR A 42 1.65 1.35 0.35
N SER A 43 2.50 0.58 -0.29
CA SER A 43 2.79 -0.83 -0.02
C SER A 43 1.51 -1.67 0.12
N LEU A 44 1.13 -2.12 1.33
CA LEU A 44 -0.16 -2.78 1.59
C LEU A 44 -1.33 -1.89 1.18
N GLY A 45 -1.31 -0.60 1.51
CA GLY A 45 -2.34 0.36 1.11
C GLY A 45 -2.52 0.43 -0.41
N GLY A 46 -1.45 0.37 -1.18
CA GLY A 46 -1.50 0.31 -2.65
C GLY A 46 -2.11 -0.99 -3.16
N ARG A 47 -1.80 -2.13 -2.53
CA ARG A 47 -2.41 -3.42 -2.86
C ARG A 47 -3.93 -3.43 -2.60
N LEU A 48 -4.34 -2.80 -1.50
CA LEU A 48 -5.74 -2.62 -1.16
C LEU A 48 -6.46 -1.67 -2.13
N ALA A 49 -5.78 -0.59 -2.54
CA ALA A 49 -6.30 0.33 -3.55
C ALA A 49 -6.51 -0.37 -4.91
N LEU A 50 -5.58 -1.23 -5.32
CA LEU A 50 -5.72 -2.09 -6.52
C LEU A 50 -6.92 -3.02 -6.39
N TYR A 51 -7.06 -3.72 -5.27
CA TYR A 51 -8.18 -4.63 -5.06
C TYR A 51 -9.50 -3.85 -5.06
N TYR A 52 -9.57 -2.75 -4.33
CA TYR A 52 -10.73 -1.86 -4.27
C TYR A 52 -11.16 -1.42 -5.67
N ALA A 53 -10.24 -0.92 -6.48
CA ALA A 53 -10.57 -0.37 -7.79
C ALA A 53 -10.94 -1.45 -8.84
N LEU A 54 -10.23 -2.58 -8.84
CA LEU A 54 -10.22 -3.53 -9.96
C LEU A 54 -11.11 -4.78 -9.78
N VAL A 55 -11.38 -5.17 -8.53
CA VAL A 55 -12.01 -6.47 -8.25
C VAL A 55 -13.17 -6.37 -7.28
N SER A 56 -13.10 -5.53 -6.27
CA SER A 56 -14.15 -5.44 -5.26
C SER A 56 -15.50 -5.05 -5.85
N LYS A 57 -16.57 -5.54 -5.23
CA LYS A 57 -17.95 -5.28 -5.67
C LYS A 57 -18.53 -3.96 -5.14
N VAL A 58 -17.73 -3.19 -4.40
CA VAL A 58 -18.18 -1.93 -3.78
C VAL A 58 -18.28 -0.81 -4.83
N GLU A 59 -19.15 0.14 -4.57
CA GLU A 59 -19.23 1.38 -5.33
C GLU A 59 -17.98 2.23 -5.11
N LYS A 60 -17.41 2.74 -6.20
CA LYS A 60 -16.18 3.53 -6.20
C LYS A 60 -16.45 5.04 -6.19
N GLY A 61 -17.71 5.45 -6.34
CA GLY A 61 -18.05 6.86 -6.45
C GLY A 61 -17.30 7.55 -7.62
N ASN A 62 -16.85 8.76 -7.38
CA ASN A 62 -16.16 9.56 -8.40
C ASN A 62 -14.63 9.41 -8.34
N LEU A 63 -14.14 8.16 -8.38
CA LEU A 63 -12.70 7.84 -8.38
C LEU A 63 -12.07 8.23 -9.72
N GLN A 64 -11.09 9.16 -9.69
CA GLN A 64 -10.42 9.70 -10.86
C GLN A 64 -9.10 9.01 -11.21
N GLY A 65 -8.46 8.35 -10.26
CA GLY A 65 -7.18 7.65 -10.49
C GLY A 65 -6.58 7.06 -9.23
N ILE A 66 -5.58 6.22 -9.42
CA ILE A 66 -4.86 5.52 -8.36
C ILE A 66 -3.38 5.90 -8.43
N ILE A 67 -2.83 6.32 -7.32
CA ILE A 67 -1.40 6.54 -7.14
C ILE A 67 -0.85 5.45 -6.21
N LEU A 68 0.02 4.64 -6.73
CA LEU A 68 0.64 3.52 -6.03
C LEU A 68 2.05 3.91 -5.58
N GLU A 69 2.38 3.64 -4.34
CA GLU A 69 3.74 3.77 -3.83
C GLU A 69 4.25 2.42 -3.35
N GLY A 70 5.30 1.89 -3.98
CA GLY A 70 5.94 0.64 -3.56
C GLY A 70 4.98 -0.56 -3.45
N ALA A 71 3.94 -0.62 -4.28
CA ALA A 71 2.91 -1.65 -4.23
C ALA A 71 3.15 -2.79 -5.22
N ASN A 72 2.88 -4.03 -4.80
CA ASN A 72 2.99 -5.21 -5.65
C ASN A 72 1.67 -5.47 -6.40
N PHE A 73 1.77 -5.81 -7.68
CA PHE A 73 0.59 -6.10 -8.53
C PHE A 73 0.03 -7.51 -8.36
N GLY A 74 0.72 -8.39 -7.67
CA GLY A 74 0.34 -9.79 -7.43
C GLY A 74 1.49 -10.75 -7.71
N LEU A 75 1.32 -12.00 -7.30
CA LEU A 75 2.26 -13.09 -7.57
C LEU A 75 1.71 -13.93 -8.72
N LYS A 76 2.60 -14.34 -9.61
CA LYS A 76 2.22 -15.00 -10.87
C LYS A 76 2.06 -16.51 -10.72
N THR A 77 2.85 -17.14 -9.86
CA THR A 77 2.88 -18.60 -9.74
C THR A 77 2.37 -19.09 -8.40
N GLU A 78 1.78 -20.28 -8.38
CA GLU A 78 1.34 -20.93 -7.14
C GLU A 78 2.51 -21.23 -6.21
N ARG A 79 3.70 -21.48 -6.75
CA ARG A 79 4.92 -21.65 -5.96
C ARG A 79 5.27 -20.38 -5.18
N GLU A 80 5.22 -19.21 -5.83
CA GLU A 80 5.45 -17.91 -5.17
C GLU A 80 4.39 -17.64 -4.10
N LYS A 81 3.11 -17.87 -4.43
CA LYS A 81 2.01 -17.71 -3.48
C LYS A 81 2.16 -18.60 -2.25
N LYS A 82 2.48 -19.88 -2.45
CA LYS A 82 2.72 -20.81 -1.34
C LYS A 82 3.87 -20.35 -0.45
N ALA A 83 5.01 -20.01 -1.04
CA ALA A 83 6.18 -19.53 -0.30
C ALA A 83 5.87 -18.23 0.46
N ARG A 84 5.12 -17.31 -0.17
CA ARG A 84 4.70 -16.07 0.44
C ARG A 84 3.74 -16.28 1.60
N LEU A 85 2.76 -17.16 1.45
CA LEU A 85 1.81 -17.47 2.52
C LEU A 85 2.49 -18.05 3.76
N GLU A 86 3.41 -18.97 3.56
CA GLU A 86 4.19 -19.56 4.65
C GLU A 86 5.08 -18.52 5.34
N ASN A 87 5.65 -17.59 4.58
CA ASN A 87 6.40 -16.47 5.14
C ASN A 87 5.50 -15.53 5.96
N ASP A 88 4.34 -15.15 5.43
CA ASP A 88 3.41 -14.26 6.11
C ASP A 88 2.84 -14.91 7.39
N LYS A 89 2.58 -16.21 7.39
CA LYS A 89 2.20 -16.99 8.59
C LYS A 89 3.28 -16.92 9.69
N ARG A 90 4.56 -17.10 9.31
CA ARG A 90 5.66 -17.01 10.28
C ARG A 90 5.76 -15.62 10.91
N TRP A 91 5.66 -14.57 10.11
CA TRP A 91 5.66 -13.21 10.63
C TRP A 91 4.44 -12.92 11.49
N ALA A 92 3.25 -13.33 11.06
CA ALA A 92 2.03 -13.17 11.83
C ALA A 92 2.12 -13.86 13.19
N GLN A 93 2.63 -15.10 13.24
CA GLN A 93 2.81 -15.83 14.48
C GLN A 93 3.80 -15.13 15.40
N ARG A 94 4.92 -14.64 14.86
CA ARG A 94 5.88 -13.86 15.64
C ARG A 94 5.27 -12.60 16.24
N PHE A 95 4.47 -11.85 15.47
CA PHE A 95 3.76 -10.67 15.99
C PHE A 95 2.73 -11.01 17.08
N ILE A 96 2.18 -12.24 17.07
CA ILE A 96 1.25 -12.71 18.12
C ILE A 96 2.01 -13.11 19.38
N ASP A 97 3.13 -13.79 19.25
CA ASP A 97 3.81 -14.46 20.37
C ASP A 97 4.94 -13.63 21.00
N GLU A 98 5.54 -12.70 20.23
CA GLU A 98 6.72 -11.96 20.67
C GLU A 98 6.39 -10.46 20.87
N PRO A 99 7.16 -9.72 21.67
CA PRO A 99 7.03 -8.27 21.77
C PRO A 99 7.15 -7.59 20.39
N ALA A 100 6.21 -6.72 20.06
CA ALA A 100 6.16 -6.08 18.74
C ALA A 100 7.46 -5.35 18.38
N GLU A 101 8.14 -4.72 19.36
CA GLU A 101 9.41 -4.04 19.16
C GLU A 101 10.50 -4.97 18.61
N LYS A 102 10.62 -6.18 19.20
CA LYS A 102 11.60 -7.21 18.77
C LYS A 102 11.28 -7.68 17.34
N VAL A 103 10.01 -7.95 17.06
CA VAL A 103 9.60 -8.40 15.72
C VAL A 103 9.81 -7.32 14.68
N LEU A 104 9.55 -6.06 15.03
CA LEU A 104 9.77 -4.91 14.14
C LEU A 104 11.26 -4.70 13.85
N ASP A 105 12.17 -4.94 14.80
CA ASP A 105 13.61 -4.86 14.56
C ASP A 105 14.04 -5.84 13.47
N ASP A 106 13.62 -7.09 13.55
CA ASP A 106 13.87 -8.10 12.52
C ASP A 106 13.13 -7.78 11.20
N TRP A 107 11.89 -7.26 11.29
CA TRP A 107 11.10 -6.88 10.13
C TRP A 107 11.81 -5.83 9.27
N TYR A 108 12.41 -4.82 9.90
CA TYR A 108 13.14 -3.76 9.19
C TYR A 108 14.54 -4.16 8.72
N GLN A 109 14.97 -5.41 8.97
CA GLN A 109 16.18 -5.99 8.36
C GLN A 109 15.92 -6.65 7.01
N GLN A 110 14.65 -6.77 6.58
CA GLN A 110 14.33 -7.32 5.25
C GLN A 110 14.93 -6.45 4.14
N GLY A 111 15.31 -7.09 3.02
CA GLY A 111 16.02 -6.43 1.90
C GLY A 111 15.34 -5.18 1.36
N VAL A 112 14.01 -5.09 1.41
CA VAL A 112 13.26 -3.88 0.99
C VAL A 112 13.57 -2.65 1.86
N PHE A 113 14.11 -2.84 3.06
CA PHE A 113 14.49 -1.79 4.00
C PHE A 113 16.01 -1.66 4.15
N SER A 114 16.80 -2.34 3.32
CA SER A 114 18.28 -2.36 3.42
C SER A 114 18.94 -0.97 3.31
N HIS A 115 18.26 -0.01 2.68
CA HIS A 115 18.72 1.37 2.55
C HIS A 115 18.60 2.20 3.84
N LEU A 116 17.82 1.72 4.83
CA LEU A 116 17.62 2.44 6.09
C LEU A 116 18.88 2.40 6.96
N THR A 117 19.28 3.55 7.47
CA THR A 117 20.28 3.64 8.55
C THR A 117 19.72 3.08 9.85
N ALA A 118 20.60 2.75 10.80
CA ALA A 118 20.19 2.30 12.13
C ALA A 118 19.26 3.31 12.83
N THR A 119 19.56 4.61 12.72
CA THR A 119 18.74 5.68 13.29
C THR A 119 17.35 5.74 12.69
N GLN A 120 17.24 5.64 11.35
CA GLN A 120 15.95 5.62 10.66
C GLN A 120 15.13 4.38 11.04
N ARG A 121 15.77 3.22 11.16
CA ARG A 121 15.14 1.98 11.60
C ARG A 121 14.57 2.11 13.01
N MET A 122 15.38 2.61 13.96
CA MET A 122 14.93 2.86 15.33
C MET A 122 13.74 3.81 15.39
N ALA A 123 13.75 4.89 14.61
CA ALA A 123 12.63 5.83 14.55
C ALA A 123 11.33 5.18 14.05
N LEU A 124 11.42 4.27 13.07
CA LEU A 124 10.28 3.53 12.58
C LEU A 124 9.75 2.52 13.61
N ILE A 125 10.63 1.83 14.32
CA ILE A 125 10.29 0.91 15.40
C ILE A 125 9.57 1.68 16.51
N GLU A 126 10.15 2.77 16.98
CA GLU A 126 9.58 3.62 18.03
C GLU A 126 8.16 4.07 17.69
N LYS A 127 7.96 4.52 16.46
CA LYS A 127 6.63 4.95 15.95
C LYS A 127 5.59 3.82 15.92
N ARG A 128 6.02 2.56 15.80
CA ARG A 128 5.12 1.42 15.52
C ARG A 128 5.03 0.39 16.63
N LYS A 129 5.93 0.39 17.60
CA LYS A 129 5.97 -0.59 18.70
C LYS A 129 4.73 -0.63 19.58
N THR A 130 3.95 0.45 19.59
CA THR A 130 2.70 0.53 20.34
C THR A 130 1.51 -0.12 19.63
N ASN A 131 1.68 -0.58 18.39
CA ASN A 131 0.64 -1.35 17.71
C ASN A 131 0.47 -2.72 18.36
N CYS A 132 -0.76 -3.20 18.41
CA CYS A 132 -1.07 -4.53 18.89
C CYS A 132 -0.51 -5.59 17.91
N GLY A 133 0.44 -6.41 18.38
CA GLY A 133 1.08 -7.44 17.56
C GLY A 133 0.08 -8.42 16.96
N ALA A 134 -0.89 -8.90 17.77
CA ALA A 134 -1.95 -9.80 17.28
C ALA A 134 -2.77 -9.15 16.14
N ASN A 135 -3.02 -7.85 16.20
CA ASN A 135 -3.72 -7.13 15.15
C ASN A 135 -2.88 -7.03 13.86
N ILE A 136 -1.56 -6.79 13.99
CA ILE A 136 -0.65 -6.82 12.85
C ILE A 136 -0.66 -8.21 12.20
N GLY A 137 -0.58 -9.27 13.00
CA GLY A 137 -0.65 -10.65 12.52
C GLY A 137 -1.96 -10.95 11.79
N LYS A 138 -3.11 -10.55 12.33
CA LYS A 138 -4.43 -10.68 11.68
C LYS A 138 -4.45 -9.98 10.32
N MET A 139 -3.98 -8.72 10.24
CA MET A 139 -3.95 -7.98 8.98
C MET A 139 -3.03 -8.61 7.94
N LEU A 140 -1.85 -9.09 8.34
CA LEU A 140 -0.94 -9.82 7.46
C LEU A 140 -1.60 -11.04 6.83
N LEU A 141 -2.36 -11.81 7.61
CA LEU A 141 -3.04 -13.01 7.13
C LEU A 141 -4.30 -12.70 6.31
N ALA A 142 -5.09 -11.71 6.71
CA ALA A 142 -6.27 -11.28 5.97
C ALA A 142 -5.90 -10.79 4.56
N THR A 143 -4.81 -10.02 4.44
CA THR A 143 -4.39 -9.36 3.21
C THR A 143 -3.01 -9.81 2.71
N SER A 144 -2.66 -11.09 2.96
CA SER A 144 -1.43 -11.67 2.44
C SER A 144 -1.31 -11.45 0.93
N LEU A 145 -0.10 -11.11 0.45
CA LEU A 145 0.15 -11.00 -0.99
C LEU A 145 -0.12 -12.33 -1.73
N ALA A 146 -0.04 -13.45 -1.02
CA ALA A 146 -0.38 -14.76 -1.56
C ALA A 146 -1.88 -14.91 -1.92
N LYS A 147 -2.75 -14.15 -1.26
CA LYS A 147 -4.20 -14.15 -1.49
C LYS A 147 -4.63 -13.10 -2.51
N GLN A 148 -3.71 -12.21 -2.88
CA GLN A 148 -3.99 -11.14 -3.84
C GLN A 148 -4.02 -11.72 -5.25
N PRO A 149 -5.05 -11.40 -6.07
CA PRO A 149 -5.01 -11.67 -7.51
C PRO A 149 -3.82 -10.95 -8.19
N ASP A 150 -3.34 -11.49 -9.30
CA ASP A 150 -2.44 -10.73 -10.17
C ASP A 150 -3.26 -9.66 -10.93
N PHE A 151 -2.93 -8.41 -10.69
CA PHE A 151 -3.60 -7.25 -11.28
C PHE A 151 -2.91 -6.73 -12.55
N SER A 152 -1.79 -7.32 -12.96
CA SER A 152 -0.96 -6.80 -14.03
C SER A 152 -1.72 -6.51 -15.31
N GLU A 153 -2.54 -7.46 -15.78
CA GLU A 153 -3.37 -7.28 -16.98
C GLU A 153 -4.49 -6.26 -16.76
N LYS A 154 -5.17 -6.33 -15.61
CA LYS A 154 -6.26 -5.42 -15.30
C LYS A 154 -5.80 -3.96 -15.24
N VAL A 155 -4.61 -3.70 -14.71
CA VAL A 155 -4.02 -2.36 -14.66
C VAL A 155 -3.69 -1.86 -16.07
N ARG A 156 -3.12 -2.71 -16.95
CA ARG A 156 -2.78 -2.32 -18.32
C ARG A 156 -4.00 -2.05 -19.19
N SER A 157 -5.08 -2.77 -18.99
CA SER A 157 -6.30 -2.69 -19.81
C SER A 157 -7.39 -1.76 -19.26
N ASN A 158 -7.16 -1.12 -18.10
CA ASN A 158 -8.15 -0.29 -17.45
C ASN A 158 -8.11 1.14 -17.97
N SER A 159 -9.30 1.76 -18.08
CA SER A 159 -9.41 3.20 -18.44
C SER A 159 -9.11 4.14 -17.26
N LEU A 160 -9.20 3.65 -16.01
CA LEU A 160 -8.84 4.42 -14.84
C LEU A 160 -7.32 4.66 -14.85
N PRO A 161 -6.85 5.89 -14.68
CA PRO A 161 -5.42 6.19 -14.64
C PRO A 161 -4.72 5.57 -13.42
N PHE A 162 -3.57 4.92 -13.67
CA PHE A 162 -2.68 4.40 -12.63
C PHE A 162 -1.31 5.06 -12.75
N PHE A 163 -0.78 5.52 -11.64
CA PHE A 163 0.55 6.12 -11.52
C PHE A 163 1.35 5.38 -10.47
N TYR A 164 2.67 5.31 -10.67
CA TYR A 164 3.53 4.59 -9.76
C TYR A 164 4.64 5.48 -9.22
N PHE A 165 4.68 5.65 -7.92
CA PHE A 165 5.74 6.36 -7.20
C PHE A 165 6.64 5.34 -6.52
N CYS A 166 7.94 5.56 -6.57
CA CYS A 166 8.91 4.66 -5.97
C CYS A 166 10.17 5.43 -5.58
N GLY A 167 10.77 5.10 -4.47
CA GLY A 167 12.05 5.66 -4.09
C GLY A 167 13.18 5.23 -5.03
N GLU A 168 14.12 6.12 -5.28
CA GLU A 168 15.31 5.90 -6.11
C GLU A 168 16.14 4.68 -5.64
N ARG A 169 16.09 4.38 -4.33
CA ARG A 169 16.85 3.29 -3.69
C ARG A 169 16.02 2.01 -3.49
N ASP A 170 14.81 1.95 -4.03
CA ASP A 170 13.95 0.76 -3.97
C ASP A 170 14.02 -0.04 -5.28
N ASP A 171 15.16 -0.66 -5.55
CA ASP A 171 15.45 -1.37 -6.81
C ASP A 171 14.38 -2.40 -7.16
N LYS A 172 13.86 -3.10 -6.15
CA LYS A 172 12.82 -4.11 -6.33
C LYS A 172 11.56 -3.52 -6.95
N PHE A 173 11.06 -2.44 -6.37
CA PHE A 173 9.81 -1.84 -6.82
C PHE A 173 10.00 -0.92 -8.02
N GLN A 174 11.19 -0.37 -8.23
CA GLN A 174 11.54 0.28 -9.50
C GLN A 174 11.51 -0.70 -10.68
N THR A 175 12.11 -1.87 -10.52
CA THR A 175 12.08 -2.93 -11.54
C THR A 175 10.65 -3.36 -11.83
N LEU A 176 9.84 -3.54 -10.78
CA LEU A 176 8.43 -3.89 -10.91
C LEU A 176 7.64 -2.82 -11.68
N ALA A 177 7.78 -1.54 -11.32
CA ALA A 177 7.10 -0.43 -11.97
C ALA A 177 7.43 -0.34 -13.47
N ARG A 178 8.72 -0.42 -13.81
CA ARG A 178 9.17 -0.42 -15.21
C ARG A 178 8.57 -1.58 -16.02
N SER A 179 8.42 -2.76 -15.42
CA SER A 179 7.81 -3.92 -16.08
C SER A 179 6.33 -3.74 -16.40
N MET A 180 5.67 -2.79 -15.75
CA MET A 180 4.23 -2.52 -15.91
C MET A 180 3.91 -1.49 -16.98
N THR A 181 4.91 -0.75 -17.50
CA THR A 181 4.71 0.32 -18.49
C THR A 181 3.78 1.46 -17.98
N LEU A 182 3.72 1.65 -16.68
CA LEU A 182 2.95 2.73 -16.05
C LEU A 182 3.74 4.04 -16.04
N PRO A 183 3.06 5.20 -16.02
CA PRO A 183 3.69 6.45 -15.64
C PRO A 183 4.38 6.29 -14.27
N PHE A 184 5.69 6.46 -14.26
CA PHE A 184 6.54 6.17 -13.12
C PHE A 184 7.29 7.42 -12.67
N ILE A 185 7.21 7.72 -11.38
CA ILE A 185 7.90 8.84 -10.76
C ILE A 185 8.89 8.29 -9.72
N SER A 186 10.18 8.50 -9.99
CA SER A 186 11.25 8.18 -9.03
C SER A 186 11.41 9.32 -8.03
N ILE A 187 11.38 8.98 -6.74
CA ILE A 187 11.56 9.94 -5.64
C ILE A 187 13.03 9.92 -5.21
N PRO A 188 13.77 11.01 -5.40
CA PRO A 188 15.21 11.02 -5.14
C PRO A 188 15.52 10.85 -3.65
N HIS A 189 16.64 10.21 -3.36
CA HIS A 189 17.17 9.97 -2.01
C HIS A 189 16.26 9.16 -1.09
N ALA A 190 15.24 8.50 -1.62
CA ALA A 190 14.27 7.71 -0.88
C ALA A 190 14.32 6.22 -1.27
N GLY A 191 13.96 5.36 -0.33
CA GLY A 191 13.76 3.94 -0.53
C GLY A 191 12.28 3.56 -0.54
N HIS A 192 11.94 2.46 0.15
CA HIS A 192 10.57 1.91 0.10
C HIS A 192 9.49 2.82 0.70
N ASN A 193 9.86 3.71 1.61
CA ASN A 193 8.94 4.61 2.32
C ASN A 193 9.09 6.04 1.81
N ALA A 194 8.98 6.22 0.49
CA ALA A 194 9.37 7.43 -0.21
C ALA A 194 8.64 8.70 0.26
N HIS A 195 7.33 8.59 0.56
CA HIS A 195 6.54 9.70 1.11
C HIS A 195 7.05 10.19 2.48
N SER A 196 7.71 9.33 3.23
CA SER A 196 8.28 9.66 4.56
C SER A 196 9.74 10.09 4.47
N GLU A 197 10.49 9.56 3.50
CA GLU A 197 11.92 9.80 3.35
C GLU A 197 12.21 11.09 2.57
N ASN A 198 11.35 11.46 1.62
CA ASN A 198 11.41 12.74 0.91
C ASN A 198 10.01 13.34 0.72
N PRO A 199 9.37 13.80 1.81
CA PRO A 199 7.98 14.24 1.79
C PRO A 199 7.72 15.45 0.89
N VAL A 200 8.67 16.37 0.81
CA VAL A 200 8.52 17.60 0.02
C VAL A 200 8.45 17.28 -1.47
N PHE A 201 9.42 16.53 -1.97
CA PHE A 201 9.42 16.15 -3.38
C PHE A 201 8.23 15.25 -3.74
N PHE A 202 7.88 14.32 -2.84
CA PHE A 202 6.72 13.44 -3.02
C PHE A 202 5.43 14.27 -3.15
N ALA A 203 5.20 15.21 -2.24
CA ALA A 203 4.01 16.06 -2.25
C ALA A 203 3.94 16.95 -3.50
N GLN A 204 5.04 17.58 -3.91
CA GLN A 204 5.11 18.39 -5.11
C GLN A 204 4.76 17.59 -6.38
N LYS A 205 5.28 16.36 -6.49
CA LYS A 205 4.98 15.50 -7.65
C LYS A 205 3.54 15.00 -7.64
N LEU A 206 3.02 14.70 -6.46
CA LEU A 206 1.62 14.30 -6.29
C LEU A 206 0.66 15.44 -6.68
N GLU A 207 0.90 16.65 -6.18
CA GLU A 207 0.11 17.83 -6.50
C GLU A 207 0.12 18.13 -8.00
N HIS A 208 1.31 18.17 -8.61
CA HIS A 208 1.46 18.40 -10.05
C HIS A 208 0.67 17.36 -10.87
N LEU A 209 0.81 16.10 -10.54
CA LEU A 209 0.10 15.01 -11.20
C LEU A 209 -1.43 15.16 -11.10
N ILE A 210 -1.94 15.47 -9.91
CA ILE A 210 -3.37 15.65 -9.69
C ILE A 210 -3.90 16.83 -10.48
N LEU A 211 -3.17 17.96 -10.52
CA LEU A 211 -3.56 19.16 -11.28
C LEU A 211 -3.55 18.95 -12.80
N GLU A 212 -2.68 18.10 -13.32
CA GLU A 212 -2.64 17.74 -14.74
C GLU A 212 -3.82 16.86 -15.18
N ILE A 213 -4.29 16.00 -14.26
CA ILE A 213 -5.30 14.99 -14.59
C ILE A 213 -6.71 15.42 -14.17
N ALA A 214 -6.80 16.24 -13.11
CA ALA A 214 -8.09 16.73 -12.65
C ALA A 214 -8.81 17.43 -13.83
N PRO A 215 -10.08 17.09 -14.10
CA PRO A 215 -10.85 17.80 -15.09
C PRO A 215 -10.75 19.29 -14.80
N SER A 216 -10.40 20.09 -15.81
CA SER A 216 -10.42 21.54 -15.69
C SER A 216 -11.78 21.92 -15.10
N ALA A 217 -11.80 22.49 -13.91
CA ALA A 217 -13.00 23.11 -13.42
C ALA A 217 -13.39 24.13 -14.50
N GLU A 218 -14.38 23.82 -15.32
CA GLU A 218 -14.90 24.76 -16.29
C GLU A 218 -15.22 26.04 -15.52
N LYS A 219 -14.54 27.08 -15.93
CA LYS A 219 -14.82 28.43 -15.44
C LYS A 219 -16.27 28.74 -15.85
N CYS A 220 -17.19 28.57 -14.90
CA CYS A 220 -18.49 29.21 -14.99
C CYS A 220 -18.32 30.68 -14.79
#